data_e518caaa86ebeb98e7d59972f48ad7cb
#
_entry.id   e518caaa86ebeb98e7d59972f48ad7cb
#
_cell.length_a   1.000
_cell.length_b   1.000
_cell.length_c   1.000
_cell.angle_alpha   90.00
_cell.angle_beta   90.00
_cell.angle_gamma   90.00
#
_symmetry.space_group_name_H-M   'P 1'
#
loop_
_entity.id
_entity.type
_entity.pdbx_description
1 polymer ?
#
loop_
_entity_poly.entity_id
_entity_poly.type
_entity_poly.pdbx_seq_one_letter_code
_entity_poly.pdbx_strand_id
1 'polypeptide(L)'
;MAFRIEWVEGHMRLSGQLRSEQLDQLRSAIDECGSRSVLDLTEVDLVDVEAIRFLNSCEARGMSVLNASGYVRAWMGQERKR
;
A
#
# COMPACT_ATOMS: atom_id res chain seq x y z
N MET A 1 9.69 -11.45 -8.72
CA MET A 1 9.88 -10.00 -8.91
C MET A 1 10.07 -9.33 -7.57
N ALA A 2 11.00 -8.41 -7.50
CA ALA A 2 11.32 -7.75 -6.24
C ALA A 2 10.29 -6.67 -5.92
N PHE A 3 9.97 -6.56 -4.66
CA PHE A 3 9.18 -5.45 -4.15
C PHE A 3 10.12 -4.32 -3.77
N ARG A 4 9.73 -3.09 -4.04
CA ARG A 4 10.60 -1.95 -3.84
C ARG A 4 9.84 -0.78 -3.25
N ILE A 5 10.48 -0.09 -2.32
CA ILE A 5 9.96 1.14 -1.72
C ILE A 5 10.93 2.27 -2.03
N GLU A 6 10.42 3.36 -2.62
CA GLU A 6 11.22 4.53 -2.93
C GLU A 6 10.59 5.78 -2.34
N TRP A 7 11.41 6.70 -1.86
CA TRP A 7 10.95 8.01 -1.42
C TRP A 7 11.04 8.99 -2.58
N VAL A 8 9.90 9.58 -2.92
CA VAL A 8 9.82 10.57 -4.00
C VAL A 8 9.00 11.75 -3.51
N GLU A 9 9.65 12.81 -3.13
CA GLU A 9 9.02 14.09 -2.75
C GLU A 9 7.86 13.95 -1.77
N GLY A 10 8.11 13.27 -0.66
CA GLY A 10 7.10 13.12 0.38
C GLY A 10 6.13 11.96 0.17
N HIS A 11 6.28 11.24 -0.93
CA HIS A 11 5.51 10.04 -1.20
C HIS A 11 6.38 8.81 -1.04
N MET A 12 5.77 7.73 -0.59
CA MET A 12 6.41 6.44 -0.59
C MET A 12 5.90 5.67 -1.81
N ARG A 13 6.74 5.56 -2.85
CA ARG A 13 6.34 4.85 -4.05
C ARG A 13 6.65 3.37 -3.91
N LEU A 14 5.63 2.55 -4.10
CA LEU A 14 5.75 1.11 -4.04
C LEU A 14 5.80 0.55 -5.45
N SER A 15 6.64 -0.48 -5.67
CA SER A 15 6.78 -1.10 -6.99
C SER A 15 6.80 -2.61 -6.85
N GLY A 16 6.29 -3.29 -7.85
CA GLY A 16 6.35 -4.75 -7.93
C GLY A 16 5.13 -5.42 -7.34
N GLN A 17 5.34 -6.51 -6.63
CA GLN A 17 4.26 -7.31 -6.07
C GLN A 17 4.14 -7.05 -4.57
N LEU A 18 3.01 -6.54 -4.15
CA LEU A 18 2.75 -6.27 -2.74
C LEU A 18 1.91 -7.42 -2.17
N ARG A 19 2.57 -8.34 -1.51
CA ARG A 19 1.96 -9.51 -0.91
C ARG A 19 2.22 -9.54 0.59
N SER A 20 1.63 -10.51 1.26
CA SER A 20 1.78 -10.64 2.72
C SER A 20 3.25 -10.68 3.16
N GLU A 21 4.12 -11.28 2.34
CA GLU A 21 5.56 -11.37 2.67
C GLU A 21 6.24 -10.00 2.73
N GLN A 22 5.73 -9.00 2.01
CA GLN A 22 6.31 -7.67 1.98
C GLN A 22 5.74 -6.72 3.03
N LEU A 23 4.69 -7.13 3.74
CA LEU A 23 4.00 -6.22 4.65
C LEU A 23 4.85 -5.80 5.85
N ASP A 24 5.72 -6.69 6.33
CA ASP A 24 6.62 -6.33 7.43
C ASP A 24 7.59 -5.23 7.01
N GLN A 25 8.15 -5.35 5.81
CA GLN A 25 9.03 -4.33 5.25
C GLN A 25 8.29 -3.00 5.11
N LEU A 26 7.07 -3.03 4.60
CA LEU A 26 6.27 -1.84 4.42
C LEU A 26 5.89 -1.22 5.76
N ARG A 27 5.51 -2.03 6.75
CA ARG A 27 5.21 -1.53 8.10
C ARG A 27 6.39 -0.81 8.71
N SER A 28 7.58 -1.41 8.59
CA SER A 28 8.80 -0.80 9.12
C SER A 28 9.07 0.56 8.46
N ALA A 29 8.90 0.63 7.15
CA ALA A 29 9.11 1.88 6.43
C ALA A 29 8.12 2.95 6.89
N ILE A 30 6.85 2.58 7.08
CA ILE A 30 5.82 3.50 7.55
C ILE A 30 6.13 3.98 8.97
N ASP A 31 6.56 3.07 9.84
CA ASP A 31 6.90 3.42 11.22
C ASP A 31 8.04 4.42 11.29
N GLU A 32 9.02 4.30 10.39
CA GLU A 32 10.13 5.24 10.34
C GLU A 32 9.73 6.62 9.85
N CYS A 33 8.70 6.69 9.04
CA CYS A 33 8.32 7.91 8.34
C CYS A 33 7.07 8.58 8.89
N GLY A 34 6.39 7.92 9.80
CA GLY A 34 5.21 8.47 10.45
C GLY A 34 3.91 8.10 9.75
N SER A 35 2.81 8.27 10.47
CA SER A 35 1.49 7.81 10.06
C SER A 35 0.82 8.69 9.00
N ARG A 36 1.48 9.77 8.57
CA ARG A 36 0.93 10.65 7.54
C ARG A 36 1.55 10.44 6.17
N SER A 37 2.25 9.33 6.01
CA SER A 37 2.86 8.99 4.73
C SER A 37 1.80 8.80 3.65
N VAL A 38 2.18 9.11 2.43
CA VAL A 38 1.35 8.88 1.26
C VAL A 38 1.93 7.68 0.52
N LEU A 39 1.11 6.70 0.24
CA LEU A 39 1.52 5.49 -0.49
C LEU A 39 1.11 5.64 -1.94
N ASP A 40 2.08 5.60 -2.84
CA ASP A 40 1.83 5.69 -4.28
C ASP A 40 1.98 4.30 -4.90
N LEU A 41 0.89 3.80 -5.46
CA LEU A 41 0.82 2.45 -5.99
C LEU A 41 0.89 2.38 -7.51
N THR A 42 1.35 3.45 -8.16
CA THR A 42 1.44 3.51 -9.62
C THR A 42 2.15 2.29 -10.22
N GLU A 43 3.22 1.83 -9.56
CA GLU A 43 4.06 0.75 -10.08
C GLU A 43 3.77 -0.61 -9.45
N VAL A 44 2.69 -0.73 -8.70
CA VAL A 44 2.33 -2.01 -8.08
C VAL A 44 1.55 -2.85 -9.09
N ASP A 45 2.07 -4.05 -9.38
CA ASP A 45 1.48 -4.95 -10.38
C ASP A 45 0.49 -5.93 -9.79
N LEU A 46 0.75 -6.38 -8.58
CA LEU A 46 -0.01 -7.49 -8.00
C LEU A 46 -0.14 -7.30 -6.50
N VAL A 47 -1.31 -7.64 -5.96
CA VAL A 47 -1.57 -7.62 -4.53
C VAL A 47 -2.28 -8.91 -4.14
N ASP A 48 -2.19 -9.28 -2.86
CA ASP A 48 -3.01 -10.36 -2.31
C ASP A 48 -4.00 -9.80 -1.29
N VAL A 49 -4.85 -10.65 -0.73
CA VAL A 49 -5.90 -10.19 0.18
C VAL A 49 -5.34 -9.53 1.43
N GLU A 50 -4.21 -10.01 1.94
CA GLU A 50 -3.60 -9.41 3.13
C GLU A 50 -3.10 -8.01 2.83
N ALA A 51 -2.53 -7.81 1.63
CA ALA A 51 -2.11 -6.48 1.19
C ALA A 51 -3.31 -5.53 1.08
N ILE A 52 -4.42 -6.01 0.54
CA ILE A 52 -5.64 -5.20 0.43
C ILE A 52 -6.13 -4.77 1.82
N ARG A 53 -6.15 -5.69 2.77
CA ARG A 53 -6.56 -5.38 4.14
C ARG A 53 -5.62 -4.40 4.80
N PHE A 54 -4.32 -4.55 4.54
CA PHE A 54 -3.33 -3.61 5.05
C PHE A 54 -3.54 -2.21 4.50
N LEU A 55 -3.79 -2.09 3.19
CA LEU A 55 -4.03 -0.79 2.58
C LEU A 55 -5.29 -0.12 3.15
N ASN A 56 -6.35 -0.89 3.37
CA ASN A 56 -7.55 -0.36 4.00
C ASN A 56 -7.26 0.13 5.42
N SER A 57 -6.46 -0.61 6.17
CA SER A 57 -6.04 -0.22 7.51
C SER A 57 -5.25 1.08 7.49
N CYS A 58 -4.37 1.27 6.50
CA CYS A 58 -3.62 2.51 6.35
C CYS A 58 -4.55 3.70 6.12
N GLU A 59 -5.53 3.55 5.24
CA GLU A 59 -6.50 4.62 4.99
C GLU A 59 -7.32 4.94 6.24
N ALA A 60 -7.70 3.92 6.99
CA ALA A 60 -8.46 4.11 8.24
C ALA A 60 -7.65 4.89 9.28
N ARG A 61 -6.33 4.83 9.19
CA ARG A 61 -5.43 5.57 10.09
C ARG A 61 -5.09 6.97 9.58
N GLY A 62 -5.69 7.39 8.47
CA GLY A 62 -5.49 8.72 7.91
C GLY A 62 -4.44 8.83 6.84
N MET A 63 -3.83 7.72 6.42
CA MET A 63 -2.87 7.72 5.33
C MET A 63 -3.59 7.77 3.99
N SER A 64 -2.93 8.35 2.99
CA SER A 64 -3.47 8.41 1.63
C SER A 64 -2.87 7.28 0.79
N VAL A 65 -3.72 6.60 0.03
CA VAL A 65 -3.29 5.58 -0.93
C VAL A 65 -3.64 6.12 -2.31
N LEU A 66 -2.61 6.45 -3.10
CA LEU A 66 -2.76 7.11 -4.39
C LEU A 66 -2.47 6.16 -5.54
N ASN A 67 -3.13 6.40 -6.65
CA ASN A 67 -2.83 5.74 -7.92
C ASN A 67 -2.99 4.21 -7.89
N ALA A 68 -3.82 3.71 -6.98
CA ALA A 68 -4.18 2.31 -7.01
C ALA A 68 -5.00 2.05 -8.28
N SER A 69 -4.76 0.92 -8.94
CA SER A 69 -5.52 0.58 -10.14
C SER A 69 -6.99 0.38 -9.79
N GLY A 70 -7.86 0.45 -10.80
CA GLY A 70 -9.28 0.22 -10.61
C GLY A 70 -9.57 -1.14 -9.96
N TYR A 71 -8.83 -2.15 -10.35
CA TYR A 71 -8.92 -3.48 -9.78
C TYR A 71 -8.60 -3.47 -8.27
N VAL A 72 -7.51 -2.81 -7.88
CA VAL A 72 -7.13 -2.72 -6.46
C VAL A 72 -8.17 -1.93 -5.68
N ARG A 73 -8.63 -0.81 -6.22
CA ARG A 73 -9.66 0.02 -5.55
C ARG A 73 -10.97 -0.74 -5.36
N ALA A 74 -11.38 -1.48 -6.37
CA ALA A 74 -12.60 -2.28 -6.28
C ALA A 74 -12.47 -3.34 -5.19
N TRP A 75 -11.32 -4.01 -5.14
CA TRP A 75 -11.07 -5.03 -4.12
C TRP A 75 -11.04 -4.42 -2.72
N MET A 76 -10.37 -3.27 -2.56
CA MET A 76 -10.35 -2.56 -1.27
C MET A 76 -11.77 -2.26 -0.80
N GLY A 77 -12.63 -1.79 -1.70
CA GLY A 77 -14.02 -1.50 -1.37
C GLY A 77 -14.79 -2.74 -0.94
N GLN A 78 -14.56 -3.87 -1.60
CA GLN A 78 -15.21 -5.13 -1.23
C GLN A 78 -14.78 -5.61 0.15
N GLU A 79 -13.51 -5.52 0.48
CA GLU A 79 -13.01 -5.95 1.78
C GLU A 79 -13.52 -5.06 2.91
N ARG A 80 -13.74 -3.77 2.64
CA ARG A 80 -14.27 -2.85 3.63
C ARG A 80 -15.71 -3.15 4.02
N LYS A 81 -16.46 -3.76 3.12
CA LYS A 81 -17.86 -4.07 3.35
C LYS A 81 -18.09 -5.35 4.15
N ARG A 82 -17.03 -6.07 4.45
CA ARG A 82 -17.15 -7.32 5.18
C ARG A 82 -17.20 -7.12 6.68
#